data_d66d5b56565d9f8fb8e948ed2239f11f
#
_entry.id   d66d5b56565d9f8fb8e948ed2239f11f
#
_cell.length_a   1.000
_cell.length_b   1.000
_cell.length_c   1.000
_cell.angle_alpha   90.00
_cell.angle_beta   90.00
_cell.angle_gamma   90.00
#
_symmetry.space_group_name_H-M   'P 1'
#
loop_
_entity.id
_entity.type
_entity.pdbx_description
1 polymer ?
#
loop_
_entity_poly.entity_id
_entity_poly.type
_entity_poly.pdbx_seq_one_letter_code
_entity_poly.pdbx_strand_id
1 'polypeptide(L)'
;VKNRRSYISQSALQQRAATRSGVPAGRFSDPGLPYQWHYINSGQNAFDKQNNAGEIIAGSSAGCDTGCYEAWQKCTGDPSVIVAVLDDGVMYTHPDLADNIWVNEGEELRAGTDADGNGYKDDKYGYNFVTNTANISWTDVEDIGHGTHVSGTIAAMNNGEGVCGIAGGDGTKNSGVKIMICQVFSGNN
;
A
#
# COMPACT_ATOMS: atom_id res chain seq x y z
N VAL A 1 3.16 -7.49 33.26
CA VAL A 1 2.90 -8.15 31.96
C VAL A 1 4.25 -8.49 31.36
N LYS A 2 4.66 -9.78 31.40
CA LYS A 2 5.92 -10.24 30.79
C LYS A 2 5.73 -10.25 29.28
N ASN A 3 6.41 -9.34 28.58
CA ASN A 3 6.50 -9.31 27.13
C ASN A 3 7.26 -10.59 26.68
N ARG A 4 6.52 -11.63 26.25
CA ARG A 4 7.11 -12.80 25.58
C ARG A 4 7.50 -12.34 24.18
N ARG A 5 8.76 -11.95 23.99
CA ARG A 5 9.36 -11.91 22.64
C ARG A 5 9.41 -13.35 22.14
N SER A 6 8.53 -13.71 21.22
CA SER A 6 8.63 -14.97 20.49
C SER A 6 9.80 -14.81 19.50
N TYR A 7 10.95 -15.38 19.84
CA TYR A 7 12.05 -15.49 18.88
C TYR A 7 11.69 -16.58 17.88
N ILE A 8 11.58 -16.20 16.61
CA ILE A 8 11.52 -17.19 15.52
C ILE A 8 12.93 -17.84 15.46
N SER A 9 13.00 -19.15 15.55
CA SER A 9 14.28 -19.86 15.51
C SER A 9 14.91 -19.76 14.10
N GLN A 10 16.25 -19.79 14.03
CA GLN A 10 16.94 -19.80 12.72
C GLN A 10 16.48 -20.96 11.83
N SER A 11 16.18 -22.11 12.39
CA SER A 11 15.63 -23.25 11.65
C SER A 11 14.25 -22.95 11.07
N ALA A 12 13.39 -22.24 11.80
CA ALA A 12 12.09 -21.81 11.30
C ALA A 12 12.23 -20.76 10.19
N LEU A 13 13.20 -19.83 10.30
CA LEU A 13 13.51 -18.87 9.24
C LEU A 13 14.05 -19.56 7.98
N GLN A 14 14.94 -20.54 8.13
CA GLN A 14 15.46 -21.34 7.00
C GLN A 14 14.37 -22.18 6.34
N GLN A 15 13.46 -22.75 7.12
CA GLN A 15 12.32 -23.49 6.60
C GLN A 15 11.34 -22.58 5.85
N ARG A 16 11.09 -21.37 6.34
CA ARG A 16 10.32 -20.34 5.63
C ARG A 16 11.01 -19.91 4.33
N ALA A 17 12.32 -19.73 4.33
CA ALA A 17 13.08 -19.39 3.13
C ALA A 17 13.03 -20.49 2.07
N ALA A 18 13.14 -21.76 2.48
CA ALA A 18 13.08 -22.91 1.57
C ALA A 18 11.72 -23.11 0.89
N THR A 19 10.62 -22.68 1.55
CA THR A 19 9.26 -22.75 1.00
C THR A 19 8.90 -21.55 0.12
N ARG A 20 9.74 -20.51 0.09
CA ARG A 20 9.51 -19.23 -0.59
C ARG A 20 10.30 -19.05 -1.89
N SER A 21 10.81 -20.11 -2.45
CA SER A 21 11.52 -20.05 -3.74
C SER A 21 10.53 -19.80 -4.90
N GLY A 22 10.00 -18.58 -4.97
CA GLY A 22 9.19 -18.10 -6.07
C GLY A 22 7.89 -17.46 -5.61
N VAL A 23 7.62 -16.29 -6.17
CA VAL A 23 6.26 -15.73 -6.21
C VAL A 23 5.37 -16.78 -6.86
N PRO A 24 4.16 -17.09 -6.33
CA PRO A 24 3.27 -18.04 -6.96
C PRO A 24 3.04 -17.63 -8.41
N ALA A 25 3.50 -18.45 -9.34
CA ALA A 25 3.30 -18.20 -10.76
C ALA A 25 1.79 -18.02 -11.01
N GLY A 26 1.41 -16.85 -11.48
CA GLY A 26 0.07 -16.57 -11.99
C GLY A 26 -0.89 -15.81 -11.07
N ARG A 27 -0.58 -15.54 -9.79
CA ARG A 27 -1.49 -14.80 -8.91
C ARG A 27 -1.02 -13.37 -8.60
N PHE A 28 0.29 -13.13 -8.61
CA PHE A 28 0.91 -11.84 -8.39
C PHE A 28 1.94 -11.64 -9.48
N SER A 29 1.69 -10.71 -10.38
CA SER A 29 2.48 -10.52 -11.61
C SER A 29 3.11 -9.13 -11.71
N ASP A 30 2.94 -8.28 -10.70
CA ASP A 30 3.44 -6.92 -10.73
C ASP A 30 4.97 -6.90 -10.76
N PRO A 31 5.56 -6.17 -11.72
CA PRO A 31 7.00 -6.20 -11.95
C PRO A 31 7.82 -5.65 -10.79
N GLY A 32 7.23 -4.83 -9.94
CA GLY A 32 7.87 -4.28 -8.74
C GLY A 32 7.91 -5.24 -7.54
N LEU A 33 7.06 -6.28 -7.51
CA LEU A 33 6.98 -7.19 -6.37
C LEU A 33 8.33 -7.86 -5.98
N PRO A 34 9.21 -8.28 -6.91
CA PRO A 34 10.51 -8.83 -6.55
C PRO A 34 11.42 -7.88 -5.76
N TYR A 35 11.17 -6.58 -5.84
CA TYR A 35 11.91 -5.55 -5.12
C TYR A 35 11.27 -5.18 -3.77
N GLN A 36 10.08 -5.67 -3.49
CA GLN A 36 9.36 -5.46 -2.23
C GLN A 36 9.77 -6.53 -1.19
N TRP A 37 11.05 -6.52 -0.82
CA TRP A 37 11.66 -7.50 0.08
C TRP A 37 10.97 -7.59 1.46
N HIS A 38 10.30 -6.54 1.87
CA HIS A 38 9.53 -6.52 3.11
C HIS A 38 8.29 -7.43 3.06
N TYR A 39 7.81 -7.79 1.89
CA TYR A 39 6.74 -8.78 1.71
C TYR A 39 7.28 -10.19 1.56
N ILE A 40 8.35 -10.36 0.76
CA ILE A 40 8.96 -11.65 0.48
C ILE A 40 10.49 -11.47 0.48
N ASN A 41 11.15 -11.87 1.55
CA ASN A 41 12.60 -11.77 1.64
C ASN A 41 13.26 -13.10 1.33
N SER A 42 13.86 -13.22 0.16
CA SER A 42 14.61 -14.39 -0.28
C SER A 42 16.05 -14.42 0.24
N GLY A 43 16.52 -13.36 0.89
CA GLY A 43 17.92 -13.18 1.28
C GLY A 43 18.83 -12.70 0.16
N GLN A 44 18.27 -12.37 -1.00
CA GLN A 44 18.99 -11.83 -2.16
C GLN A 44 18.30 -10.55 -2.61
N ASN A 45 18.66 -9.44 -1.98
CA ASN A 45 18.01 -8.16 -2.25
C ASN A 45 18.95 -7.18 -2.93
N ALA A 46 18.45 -6.49 -3.94
CA ALA A 46 19.14 -5.40 -4.61
C ALA A 46 19.42 -4.19 -3.69
N PHE A 47 18.78 -4.19 -2.51
CA PHE A 47 18.89 -3.15 -1.49
C PHE A 47 19.78 -3.50 -0.31
N ASP A 48 20.56 -4.60 -0.39
CA ASP A 48 21.55 -4.91 0.61
C ASP A 48 22.51 -3.73 0.77
N LYS A 49 22.74 -3.34 2.02
CA LYS A 49 23.56 -2.17 2.32
C LYS A 49 24.98 -2.39 1.81
N GLN A 50 25.42 -1.54 0.91
CA GLN A 50 26.76 -1.57 0.33
C GLN A 50 27.59 -0.40 0.87
N ASN A 51 28.91 -0.60 0.93
CA ASN A 51 29.87 0.49 1.14
C ASN A 51 30.16 1.23 -0.19
N ASN A 52 31.00 2.25 -0.13
CA ASN A 52 31.39 3.02 -1.31
C ASN A 52 32.15 2.23 -2.39
N ALA A 53 32.64 1.04 -2.05
CA ALA A 53 33.31 0.12 -2.98
C ALA A 53 32.33 -0.92 -3.59
N GLY A 54 31.05 -0.86 -3.23
CA GLY A 54 30.04 -1.80 -3.69
C GLY A 54 30.03 -3.14 -2.94
N GLU A 55 30.80 -3.27 -1.85
CA GLU A 55 30.82 -4.47 -1.04
C GLU A 55 29.61 -4.49 -0.10
N ILE A 56 28.93 -5.63 -0.01
CA ILE A 56 27.79 -5.82 0.90
C ILE A 56 28.29 -5.84 2.33
N ILE A 57 27.94 -4.81 3.11
CA ILE A 57 28.29 -4.67 4.53
C ILE A 57 27.13 -5.05 5.47
N ALA A 58 25.92 -5.14 4.95
CA ALA A 58 24.75 -5.64 5.66
C ALA A 58 23.82 -6.26 4.65
N GLY A 59 23.82 -7.57 4.55
CA GLY A 59 22.91 -8.33 3.71
C GLY A 59 21.59 -8.62 4.41
N SER A 60 20.57 -8.92 3.63
CA SER A 60 19.29 -9.38 4.14
C SER A 60 19.36 -10.85 4.55
N SER A 61 18.52 -11.23 5.51
CA SER A 61 18.36 -12.63 5.91
C SER A 61 17.04 -13.16 5.38
N ALA A 62 17.10 -14.27 4.64
CA ALA A 62 15.92 -14.90 4.08
C ALA A 62 14.85 -15.16 5.15
N GLY A 63 13.59 -14.83 4.83
CA GLY A 63 12.45 -14.97 5.73
C GLY A 63 12.33 -13.90 6.81
N CYS A 64 13.22 -12.90 6.85
CA CYS A 64 13.07 -11.72 7.68
C CYS A 64 12.20 -10.69 6.96
N ASP A 65 10.91 -10.92 6.94
CA ASP A 65 9.88 -10.10 6.30
C ASP A 65 8.59 -10.06 7.11
N THR A 66 7.57 -9.38 6.61
CA THR A 66 6.28 -9.20 7.29
C THR A 66 5.36 -10.42 7.21
N GLY A 67 5.72 -11.44 6.42
CA GLY A 67 4.90 -12.64 6.24
C GLY A 67 3.70 -12.44 5.31
N CYS A 68 3.74 -11.44 4.43
CA CYS A 68 2.65 -11.17 3.49
C CYS A 68 2.36 -12.34 2.57
N TYR A 69 3.40 -13.09 2.16
CA TYR A 69 3.21 -14.26 1.31
C TYR A 69 2.25 -15.29 1.92
N GLU A 70 2.41 -15.59 3.20
CA GLU A 70 1.53 -16.52 3.91
C GLU A 70 0.13 -15.92 4.15
N ALA A 71 0.07 -14.60 4.38
CA ALA A 71 -1.20 -13.90 4.52
C ALA A 71 -2.01 -13.95 3.21
N TRP A 72 -1.37 -13.74 2.07
CA TRP A 72 -2.02 -13.77 0.75
C TRP A 72 -2.50 -15.16 0.33
N GLN A 73 -2.04 -16.24 0.97
CA GLN A 73 -2.64 -17.56 0.79
C GLN A 73 -4.04 -17.65 1.41
N LYS A 74 -4.40 -16.72 2.30
CA LYS A 74 -5.67 -16.68 3.01
C LYS A 74 -6.58 -15.55 2.55
N CYS A 75 -6.02 -14.35 2.43
CA CYS A 75 -6.73 -13.14 2.08
C CYS A 75 -5.79 -12.13 1.42
N THR A 76 -6.24 -11.46 0.38
CA THR A 76 -5.51 -10.42 -0.36
C THR A 76 -6.15 -9.04 -0.23
N GLY A 77 -7.19 -8.94 0.55
CA GLY A 77 -8.03 -7.76 0.74
C GLY A 77 -9.52 -8.10 0.59
N ASP A 78 -10.36 -7.15 0.96
CA ASP A 78 -11.81 -7.23 0.80
C ASP A 78 -12.34 -5.82 0.49
N PRO A 79 -13.11 -5.60 -0.58
CA PRO A 79 -13.60 -4.28 -0.98
C PRO A 79 -14.61 -3.67 0.00
N SER A 80 -15.14 -4.46 0.93
CA SER A 80 -15.99 -3.94 2.01
C SER A 80 -15.19 -3.25 3.11
N VAL A 81 -13.88 -3.44 3.14
CA VAL A 81 -12.99 -2.79 4.10
C VAL A 81 -12.51 -1.45 3.55
N ILE A 82 -12.85 -0.38 4.26
CA ILE A 82 -12.43 0.98 3.93
C ILE A 82 -11.28 1.37 4.86
N VAL A 83 -10.17 1.81 4.27
CA VAL A 83 -9.00 2.31 5.00
C VAL A 83 -8.90 3.81 4.79
N ALA A 84 -9.13 4.60 5.84
CA ALA A 84 -8.93 6.04 5.79
C ALA A 84 -7.42 6.36 5.89
N VAL A 85 -6.89 7.04 4.88
CA VAL A 85 -5.50 7.50 4.85
C VAL A 85 -5.49 8.99 5.18
N LEU A 86 -4.99 9.32 6.38
CA LEU A 86 -4.85 10.69 6.88
C LEU A 86 -3.43 11.17 6.56
N ASP A 87 -3.26 11.88 5.46
CA ASP A 87 -1.94 12.22 4.90
C ASP A 87 -1.96 13.55 4.09
N ASP A 88 -0.93 13.79 3.30
CA ASP A 88 -0.78 14.98 2.44
C ASP A 88 -1.68 14.99 1.19
N GLY A 89 -2.43 13.93 0.98
CA GLY A 89 -3.29 13.71 -0.19
C GLY A 89 -2.85 12.46 -0.96
N VAL A 90 -3.66 12.04 -1.91
CA VAL A 90 -3.43 10.82 -2.70
C VAL A 90 -3.78 11.07 -4.16
N MET A 91 -2.92 10.63 -5.07
CA MET A 91 -3.22 10.61 -6.50
C MET A 91 -4.25 9.51 -6.80
N TYR A 92 -5.53 9.83 -6.60
CA TYR A 92 -6.63 8.87 -6.78
C TYR A 92 -6.81 8.39 -8.23
N THR A 93 -6.15 9.05 -9.18
CA THR A 93 -6.10 8.63 -10.60
C THR A 93 -4.89 7.77 -10.93
N HIS A 94 -4.04 7.44 -9.93
CA HIS A 94 -2.86 6.61 -10.16
C HIS A 94 -3.28 5.24 -10.70
N PRO A 95 -2.72 4.76 -11.82
CA PRO A 95 -3.18 3.52 -12.47
C PRO A 95 -3.13 2.30 -11.55
N ASP A 96 -2.20 2.27 -10.60
CA ASP A 96 -2.02 1.18 -9.64
C ASP A 96 -2.91 1.31 -8.38
N LEU A 97 -3.73 2.38 -8.27
CA LEU A 97 -4.60 2.65 -7.12
C LEU A 97 -6.07 2.84 -7.50
N ALA A 98 -6.34 3.30 -8.71
CA ALA A 98 -7.64 3.89 -9.09
C ALA A 98 -8.85 2.98 -8.78
N ASP A 99 -8.74 1.67 -9.04
CA ASP A 99 -9.84 0.73 -8.76
C ASP A 99 -10.00 0.42 -7.26
N ASN A 100 -8.98 0.73 -6.44
CA ASN A 100 -8.99 0.56 -4.99
C ASN A 100 -9.22 1.87 -4.21
N ILE A 101 -9.55 2.95 -4.90
CA ILE A 101 -10.02 4.17 -4.25
C ILE A 101 -11.48 3.98 -3.82
N TRP A 102 -11.79 4.40 -2.61
CA TRP A 102 -13.16 4.49 -2.12
C TRP A 102 -13.94 5.55 -2.88
N VAL A 103 -15.19 5.27 -3.17
CA VAL A 103 -16.09 6.18 -3.87
C VAL A 103 -17.32 6.40 -2.99
N ASN A 104 -17.60 7.67 -2.68
CA ASN A 104 -18.88 8.06 -2.12
C ASN A 104 -19.93 8.08 -3.24
N GLU A 105 -20.77 7.05 -3.29
CA GLU A 105 -21.80 6.93 -4.31
C GLU A 105 -22.94 7.96 -4.13
N GLY A 106 -23.04 8.58 -2.96
CA GLY A 106 -24.00 9.64 -2.67
C GLY A 106 -23.61 11.00 -3.25
N GLU A 107 -22.36 11.15 -3.71
CA GLU A 107 -21.80 12.41 -4.14
C GLU A 107 -21.42 12.46 -5.62
N GLU A 108 -21.50 13.65 -6.22
CA GLU A 108 -21.01 13.94 -7.56
C GLU A 108 -19.89 14.97 -7.52
N LEU A 109 -18.81 14.75 -8.25
CA LEU A 109 -17.70 15.69 -8.29
C LEU A 109 -18.11 17.06 -8.82
N ARG A 110 -17.73 18.12 -8.09
CA ARG A 110 -17.95 19.53 -8.49
C ARG A 110 -19.39 19.93 -8.68
N ALA A 111 -20.33 19.24 -8.06
CA ALA A 111 -21.73 19.64 -8.02
C ALA A 111 -21.95 20.86 -7.11
N GLY A 112 -21.05 21.08 -6.14
CA GLY A 112 -21.13 22.14 -5.14
C GLY A 112 -22.17 21.87 -4.07
N THR A 113 -22.64 20.63 -3.98
CA THR A 113 -23.68 20.17 -3.06
C THR A 113 -23.15 19.11 -2.13
N ASP A 114 -23.80 18.96 -0.99
CA ASP A 114 -23.68 17.84 -0.06
C ASP A 114 -24.95 17.01 -0.27
N ALA A 115 -24.86 16.06 -1.21
CA ALA A 115 -26.04 15.36 -1.69
C ALA A 115 -26.48 14.24 -0.75
N ASP A 116 -25.56 13.66 0.01
CA ASP A 116 -25.84 12.63 1.01
C ASP A 116 -26.09 13.21 2.42
N GLY A 117 -25.84 14.52 2.62
CA GLY A 117 -26.11 15.22 3.87
C GLY A 117 -25.14 14.91 4.99
N ASN A 118 -23.91 14.48 4.65
CA ASN A 118 -22.88 14.11 5.61
C ASN A 118 -22.06 15.30 6.16
N GLY A 119 -22.26 16.51 5.62
CA GLY A 119 -21.59 17.75 6.00
C GLY A 119 -20.37 18.09 5.13
N TYR A 120 -20.04 17.28 4.14
CA TYR A 120 -18.90 17.47 3.25
C TYR A 120 -19.37 17.50 1.79
N LYS A 121 -19.17 18.65 1.13
CA LYS A 121 -19.60 18.82 -0.26
C LYS A 121 -18.63 18.15 -1.22
N ASP A 122 -19.18 17.49 -2.24
CA ASP A 122 -18.41 16.89 -3.34
C ASP A 122 -17.37 15.84 -2.88
N ASP A 123 -17.50 15.22 -1.73
CA ASP A 123 -16.49 14.34 -1.11
C ASP A 123 -16.38 12.93 -1.74
N LYS A 124 -16.50 12.89 -3.05
CA LYS A 124 -16.58 11.63 -3.83
C LYS A 124 -15.45 10.64 -3.56
N TYR A 125 -14.23 11.10 -3.37
CA TYR A 125 -13.05 10.24 -3.09
C TYR A 125 -12.47 10.45 -1.69
N GLY A 126 -13.11 11.29 -0.89
CA GLY A 126 -12.65 11.76 0.39
C GLY A 126 -12.59 13.28 0.44
N TYR A 127 -11.86 13.83 1.40
CA TYR A 127 -11.95 15.27 1.68
C TYR A 127 -10.59 15.86 2.07
N ASN A 128 -10.38 17.13 1.69
CA ASN A 128 -9.24 17.95 2.09
C ASN A 128 -9.63 18.82 3.28
N PHE A 129 -9.26 18.40 4.47
CA PHE A 129 -9.56 19.10 5.73
C PHE A 129 -8.69 20.34 5.94
N VAL A 130 -7.59 20.48 5.21
CA VAL A 130 -6.74 21.67 5.28
C VAL A 130 -7.43 22.86 4.64
N THR A 131 -8.04 22.65 3.47
CA THR A 131 -8.75 23.70 2.71
C THR A 131 -10.25 23.68 2.92
N ASN A 132 -10.75 22.67 3.63
CA ASN A 132 -12.18 22.43 3.84
C ASN A 132 -12.95 22.31 2.52
N THR A 133 -12.42 21.51 1.58
CA THR A 133 -12.99 21.26 0.25
C THR A 133 -12.75 19.81 -0.18
N ALA A 134 -13.45 19.36 -1.24
CA ALA A 134 -13.17 18.08 -1.89
C ALA A 134 -11.96 18.13 -2.85
N ASN A 135 -11.25 19.25 -2.95
CA ASN A 135 -10.07 19.37 -3.81
C ASN A 135 -8.86 18.71 -3.13
N ILE A 136 -8.69 17.42 -3.37
CA ILE A 136 -7.54 16.66 -2.90
C ILE A 136 -6.35 17.00 -3.80
N SER A 137 -5.20 17.34 -3.20
CA SER A 137 -3.93 17.57 -3.90
C SER A 137 -2.98 16.39 -3.69
N TRP A 138 -2.00 16.25 -4.57
CA TRP A 138 -0.92 15.24 -4.48
C TRP A 138 0.37 15.73 -5.12
N THR A 139 0.47 17.04 -5.38
CA THR A 139 1.58 17.65 -6.11
C THR A 139 2.35 18.63 -5.23
N ASP A 140 2.56 18.28 -3.98
CA ASP A 140 3.34 19.13 -3.10
C ASP A 140 4.82 19.12 -3.46
N VAL A 141 5.47 20.27 -3.37
CA VAL A 141 6.85 20.47 -3.83
C VAL A 141 7.87 19.86 -2.88
N GLU A 142 7.51 19.65 -1.60
CA GLU A 142 8.44 19.21 -0.57
C GLU A 142 8.23 17.73 -0.16
N ASP A 143 7.04 17.19 -0.34
CA ASP A 143 6.72 15.79 0.05
C ASP A 143 5.87 15.11 -1.02
N ILE A 144 6.42 15.08 -2.23
CA ILE A 144 5.71 14.66 -3.44
C ILE A 144 5.23 13.21 -3.28
N GLY A 145 3.94 13.08 -2.93
CA GLY A 145 3.24 11.81 -3.02
C GLY A 145 3.42 10.87 -1.83
N HIS A 146 3.72 11.38 -0.62
CA HIS A 146 3.78 10.54 0.58
C HIS A 146 2.49 9.75 0.79
N GLY A 147 1.33 10.40 0.82
CA GLY A 147 0.03 9.74 0.95
C GLY A 147 -0.28 8.78 -0.20
N THR A 148 0.18 9.10 -1.42
CA THR A 148 0.09 8.17 -2.56
C THR A 148 0.95 6.92 -2.32
N HIS A 149 2.16 7.08 -1.83
CA HIS A 149 3.05 5.96 -1.50
C HIS A 149 2.51 5.11 -0.36
N VAL A 150 2.00 5.73 0.71
CA VAL A 150 1.33 5.03 1.83
C VAL A 150 0.13 4.25 1.32
N SER A 151 -0.71 4.86 0.50
CA SER A 151 -1.87 4.20 -0.12
C SER A 151 -1.45 3.03 -1.02
N GLY A 152 -0.35 3.17 -1.76
CA GLY A 152 0.24 2.10 -2.58
C GLY A 152 0.69 0.91 -1.72
N THR A 153 1.36 1.17 -0.59
CA THR A 153 1.75 0.12 0.35
C THR A 153 0.55 -0.66 0.88
N ILE A 154 -0.59 0.03 1.09
CA ILE A 154 -1.82 -0.62 1.57
C ILE A 154 -2.53 -1.37 0.44
N ALA A 155 -2.75 -0.71 -0.70
CA ALA A 155 -3.75 -1.12 -1.67
C ALA A 155 -3.36 -0.99 -3.14
N ALA A 156 -2.05 -0.88 -3.49
CA ALA A 156 -1.66 -0.98 -4.90
C ALA A 156 -2.19 -2.29 -5.48
N MET A 157 -2.81 -2.18 -6.65
CA MET A 157 -3.51 -3.31 -7.27
C MET A 157 -2.52 -4.37 -7.77
N ASN A 158 -2.89 -5.63 -7.63
CA ASN A 158 -2.17 -6.72 -8.27
C ASN A 158 -2.67 -6.86 -9.72
N ASN A 159 -2.24 -5.95 -10.59
CA ASN A 159 -2.79 -5.78 -11.94
C ASN A 159 -1.80 -6.10 -13.08
N GLY A 160 -0.58 -6.52 -12.72
CA GLY A 160 0.51 -6.77 -13.68
C GLY A 160 1.32 -5.52 -14.02
N GLU A 161 1.11 -4.43 -13.30
CA GLU A 161 1.82 -3.16 -13.42
C GLU A 161 2.32 -2.71 -12.04
N GLY A 162 3.33 -1.83 -11.99
CA GLY A 162 3.79 -1.19 -10.76
C GLY A 162 4.21 -2.16 -9.65
N VAL A 163 3.54 -2.08 -8.49
CA VAL A 163 3.87 -2.77 -7.24
C VAL A 163 2.64 -3.40 -6.60
N CYS A 164 2.83 -4.36 -5.68
CA CYS A 164 1.72 -4.91 -4.89
C CYS A 164 1.51 -4.13 -3.59
N GLY A 165 0.25 -3.89 -3.24
CA GLY A 165 -0.15 -3.51 -1.88
C GLY A 165 -0.39 -4.72 -1.00
N ILE A 166 -0.32 -4.54 0.32
CA ILE A 166 -0.60 -5.62 1.30
C ILE A 166 -2.00 -6.20 1.10
N ALA A 167 -2.98 -5.34 0.79
CA ALA A 167 -4.38 -5.67 0.61
C ALA A 167 -4.94 -5.18 -0.74
N GLY A 168 -4.09 -5.16 -1.77
CA GLY A 168 -4.41 -4.66 -3.11
C GLY A 168 -5.33 -5.54 -3.95
N GLY A 169 -5.69 -6.73 -3.45
CA GLY A 169 -6.57 -7.66 -4.14
C GLY A 169 -5.87 -8.87 -4.73
N ASP A 170 -6.62 -9.70 -5.42
CA ASP A 170 -6.18 -10.98 -5.98
C ASP A 170 -5.91 -10.95 -7.49
N GLY A 171 -5.87 -9.77 -8.09
CA GLY A 171 -5.72 -9.56 -9.52
C GLY A 171 -7.04 -9.40 -10.26
N THR A 172 -8.16 -9.63 -9.61
CA THR A 172 -9.47 -9.29 -10.17
C THR A 172 -9.87 -7.86 -9.82
N LYS A 173 -10.63 -7.23 -10.70
CA LYS A 173 -11.08 -5.86 -10.48
C LYS A 173 -11.89 -5.73 -9.20
N ASN A 174 -11.65 -4.68 -8.43
CA ASN A 174 -12.34 -4.39 -7.17
C ASN A 174 -12.21 -5.49 -6.10
N SER A 175 -11.09 -6.23 -6.03
CA SER A 175 -10.87 -7.26 -5.02
C SER A 175 -10.07 -6.78 -3.80
N GLY A 176 -9.42 -5.61 -3.89
CA GLY A 176 -8.67 -5.01 -2.79
C GLY A 176 -9.52 -4.19 -1.82
N VAL A 177 -8.91 -3.78 -0.72
CA VAL A 177 -9.51 -2.81 0.22
C VAL A 177 -9.69 -1.45 -0.47
N LYS A 178 -10.55 -0.60 0.07
CA LYS A 178 -10.82 0.73 -0.47
C LYS A 178 -10.13 1.83 0.34
N ILE A 179 -9.41 2.70 -0.35
CA ILE A 179 -8.71 3.85 0.25
C ILE A 179 -9.65 5.07 0.24
N MET A 180 -10.02 5.53 1.41
CA MET A 180 -10.71 6.81 1.61
C MET A 180 -9.67 7.89 1.94
N ILE A 181 -9.66 8.98 1.20
CA ILE A 181 -8.64 10.01 1.29
C ILE A 181 -9.05 11.07 2.30
N CYS A 182 -8.24 11.26 3.33
CA CYS A 182 -8.40 12.31 4.32
C CYS A 182 -7.14 13.20 4.30
N GLN A 183 -7.13 14.23 3.44
CA GLN A 183 -6.00 15.14 3.41
C GLN A 183 -5.99 16.04 4.63
N VAL A 184 -4.99 15.88 5.49
CA VAL A 184 -4.84 16.61 6.76
C VAL A 184 -3.56 17.43 6.83
N PHE A 185 -2.68 17.30 5.82
CA PHE A 185 -1.47 18.07 5.64
C PHE A 185 -1.47 18.77 4.29
N SER A 186 -0.79 19.92 4.22
CA SER A 186 -0.28 20.50 2.99
C SER A 186 1.22 20.66 3.20
N GLY A 187 2.04 20.33 2.23
CA GLY A 187 3.51 20.28 2.36
C GLY A 187 4.21 21.60 2.66
N ASN A 188 3.48 22.61 3.07
CA ASN A 188 3.99 23.91 3.47
C ASN A 188 3.82 24.18 4.98
N ASN A 189 3.65 23.17 5.81
CA ASN A 189 3.53 23.33 7.27
C ASN A 189 4.56 22.48 8.01
#